data_eef366c6880b7d9581ae8efcb927807b
#
_entry.id   eef366c6880b7d9581ae8efcb927807b
#
_cell.length_a   1.000
_cell.length_b   1.000
_cell.length_c   1.000
_cell.angle_alpha   90.00
_cell.angle_beta   90.00
_cell.angle_gamma   90.00
#
_symmetry.space_group_name_H-M   'P 1'
#
loop_
_entity.id
_entity.type
_entity.pdbx_description
1 polymer ?
#
loop_
_entity_poly.entity_id
_entity_poly.type
_entity_poly.pdbx_seq_one_letter_code
_entity_poly.pdbx_strand_id
1 'polypeptide(L)'
;YWQARLQEGHRFGSHTYDHSYWVQDAGESDVLLRPQFGKNAGKAIRFDQAQLCTEISKVSTRFQELTGKPIDPIWRAPGGKTSPRLIAMGERCGYRHIGWSPSGFLGDELDSKRFPNSKLLEQASRGLKNGDIAIAHLGIWSREDPWAPAVLEPLIENWKKRGFCFALIPN
;
A
#
# COMPACT_ATOMS: atom_id res chain seq x y z
N TYR A 1 -6.52 -0.46 -18.55
CA TYR A 1 -5.69 0.36 -17.65
C TYR A 1 -4.46 -0.42 -17.16
N TRP A 2 -4.63 -1.55 -16.46
CA TRP A 2 -3.53 -2.31 -15.83
C TRP A 2 -2.48 -2.83 -16.80
N GLN A 3 -2.89 -3.31 -17.99
CA GLN A 3 -1.97 -3.79 -19.01
C GLN A 3 -1.00 -2.68 -19.48
N ALA A 4 -1.51 -1.45 -19.69
CA ALA A 4 -0.67 -0.33 -20.08
C ALA A 4 0.37 0.00 -19.00
N ARG A 5 -0.04 0.00 -17.73
CA ARG A 5 0.87 0.23 -16.58
C ARG A 5 1.95 -0.85 -16.46
N LEU A 6 1.61 -2.11 -16.76
CA LEU A 6 2.61 -3.18 -16.84
C LEU A 6 3.64 -2.95 -17.96
N GLN A 7 3.20 -2.50 -19.13
CA GLN A 7 4.08 -2.19 -20.26
C GLN A 7 5.01 -1.02 -19.98
N GLU A 8 4.58 -0.08 -19.15
CA GLU A 8 5.38 1.05 -18.67
C GLU A 8 6.40 0.66 -17.57
N GLY A 9 6.40 -0.61 -17.15
CA GLY A 9 7.35 -1.13 -16.17
C GLY A 9 6.92 -0.96 -14.71
N HIS A 10 5.68 -0.56 -14.44
CA HIS A 10 5.15 -0.52 -13.08
C HIS A 10 5.06 -1.92 -12.47
N ARG A 11 5.32 -2.01 -11.16
CA ARG A 11 5.18 -3.23 -10.38
C ARG A 11 3.86 -3.23 -9.62
N PHE A 12 3.29 -4.42 -9.43
CA PHE A 12 2.01 -4.60 -8.76
C PHE A 12 2.16 -5.60 -7.63
N GLY A 13 1.62 -5.26 -6.47
CA GLY A 13 1.59 -6.11 -5.29
C GLY A 13 0.19 -6.23 -4.71
N SER A 14 0.03 -7.10 -3.71
CA SER A 14 -1.23 -7.26 -3.01
C SER A 14 -1.42 -6.20 -1.92
N HIS A 15 -2.65 -5.69 -1.77
CA HIS A 15 -3.08 -4.89 -0.64
C HIS A 15 -4.20 -5.61 0.13
N THR A 16 -4.20 -6.94 0.09
CA THR A 16 -5.27 -7.88 0.42
C THR A 16 -6.51 -7.69 -0.47
N TYR A 17 -7.29 -8.76 -0.66
CA TYR A 17 -8.41 -8.70 -1.60
C TYR A 17 -9.59 -7.90 -1.05
N ASP A 18 -9.93 -8.12 0.20
CA ASP A 18 -11.05 -7.44 0.87
C ASP A 18 -10.59 -6.21 1.70
N HIS A 19 -9.36 -5.69 1.45
CA HIS A 19 -8.76 -4.57 2.20
C HIS A 19 -8.82 -4.83 3.71
N SER A 20 -8.24 -5.93 4.16
CA SER A 20 -8.40 -6.49 5.50
C SER A 20 -7.41 -5.87 6.49
N TYR A 21 -7.88 -5.01 7.39
CA TYR A 21 -7.06 -4.41 8.44
C TYR A 21 -6.68 -5.43 9.52
N TRP A 22 -5.40 -5.45 9.90
CA TRP A 22 -4.98 -6.16 11.09
C TRP A 22 -5.57 -5.50 12.36
N VAL A 23 -6.10 -6.35 13.26
CA VAL A 23 -6.67 -5.93 14.53
C VAL A 23 -5.74 -6.33 15.68
N GLN A 24 -5.40 -7.61 15.75
CA GLN A 24 -4.47 -8.19 16.74
C GLN A 24 -4.05 -9.61 16.34
N ASP A 25 -3.03 -10.10 16.99
CA ASP A 25 -2.67 -11.52 16.94
C ASP A 25 -3.67 -12.36 17.73
N ALA A 26 -3.94 -13.61 17.30
CA ALA A 26 -4.96 -14.48 17.88
C ALA A 26 -4.41 -15.89 18.14
N GLY A 27 -4.58 -16.38 19.36
CA GLY A 27 -4.01 -17.67 19.77
C GLY A 27 -2.51 -17.76 19.52
N GLU A 28 -2.01 -18.94 19.19
CA GLU A 28 -0.59 -19.18 18.99
C GLU A 28 -0.10 -18.86 17.57
N SER A 29 -0.95 -18.99 16.55
CA SER A 29 -0.54 -18.95 15.13
C SER A 29 -1.33 -18.01 14.23
N ASP A 30 -2.51 -17.57 14.65
CA ASP A 30 -3.47 -16.86 13.82
C ASP A 30 -3.46 -15.35 14.07
N VAL A 31 -4.23 -14.63 13.26
CA VAL A 31 -4.47 -13.19 13.40
C VAL A 31 -5.96 -12.88 13.28
N LEU A 32 -6.41 -11.78 13.92
CA LEU A 32 -7.71 -11.19 13.66
C LEU A 32 -7.54 -10.08 12.62
N LEU A 33 -8.27 -10.21 11.52
CA LEU A 33 -8.36 -9.18 10.49
C LEU A 33 -9.80 -8.67 10.39
N ARG A 34 -9.94 -7.42 9.94
CA ARG A 34 -11.24 -6.79 9.67
C ARG A 34 -11.32 -6.39 8.21
N PRO A 35 -11.91 -7.23 7.36
CA PRO A 35 -12.18 -6.89 5.97
C PRO A 35 -13.05 -5.64 5.85
N GLN A 36 -12.80 -4.82 4.85
CA GLN A 36 -13.62 -3.65 4.54
C GLN A 36 -14.66 -3.96 3.47
N PHE A 37 -14.46 -5.04 2.72
CA PHE A 37 -15.34 -5.49 1.65
C PHE A 37 -15.73 -6.95 1.83
N GLY A 38 -16.64 -7.45 0.96
CA GLY A 38 -17.09 -8.83 0.98
C GLY A 38 -18.11 -9.13 2.09
N LYS A 39 -18.43 -10.41 2.26
CA LYS A 39 -19.48 -10.88 3.19
C LYS A 39 -19.18 -10.62 4.68
N ASN A 40 -17.92 -10.42 5.02
CA ASN A 40 -17.46 -10.19 6.38
C ASN A 40 -17.07 -8.73 6.64
N ALA A 41 -17.46 -7.80 5.78
CA ALA A 41 -17.13 -6.41 5.90
C ALA A 41 -17.43 -5.84 7.29
N GLY A 42 -16.46 -5.15 7.87
CA GLY A 42 -16.56 -4.51 9.19
C GLY A 42 -16.43 -5.44 10.40
N LYS A 43 -16.44 -6.77 10.22
CA LYS A 43 -16.33 -7.74 11.31
C LYS A 43 -14.88 -8.19 11.51
N ALA A 44 -14.41 -8.21 12.76
CA ALA A 44 -13.13 -8.85 13.06
C ALA A 44 -13.31 -10.37 13.01
N ILE A 45 -12.59 -11.02 12.12
CA ILE A 45 -12.64 -12.48 11.93
C ILE A 45 -11.23 -13.07 12.01
N ARG A 46 -11.17 -14.32 12.43
CA ARG A 46 -9.91 -15.05 12.58
C ARG A 46 -9.45 -15.57 11.22
N PHE A 47 -8.17 -15.36 10.96
CA PHE A 47 -7.45 -15.90 9.81
C PHE A 47 -6.34 -16.82 10.28
N ASP A 48 -6.39 -18.06 9.83
CA ASP A 48 -5.24 -18.97 9.88
C ASP A 48 -4.28 -18.68 8.71
N GLN A 49 -3.18 -19.47 8.64
CA GLN A 49 -2.17 -19.34 7.60
C GLN A 49 -2.77 -19.49 6.18
N ALA A 50 -3.62 -20.47 5.96
CA ALA A 50 -4.20 -20.76 4.63
C ALA A 50 -5.17 -19.67 4.19
N GLN A 51 -5.97 -19.18 5.11
CA GLN A 51 -6.91 -18.07 4.86
C GLN A 51 -6.19 -16.77 4.52
N LEU A 52 -5.10 -16.46 5.23
CA LEU A 52 -4.28 -15.28 4.90
C LEU A 52 -3.62 -15.41 3.53
N CYS A 53 -3.06 -16.58 3.21
CA CYS A 53 -2.48 -16.83 1.89
C CYS A 53 -3.51 -16.66 0.78
N THR A 54 -4.72 -17.16 0.97
CA THR A 54 -5.83 -16.97 0.04
C THR A 54 -6.19 -15.50 -0.14
N GLU A 55 -6.29 -14.75 0.95
CA GLU A 55 -6.63 -13.33 0.95
C GLU A 55 -5.59 -12.48 0.19
N ILE A 56 -4.29 -12.79 0.36
CA ILE A 56 -3.21 -12.11 -0.35
C ILE A 56 -3.15 -12.53 -1.82
N SER A 57 -3.18 -13.85 -2.09
CA SER A 57 -2.99 -14.39 -3.45
C SER A 57 -4.18 -14.19 -4.38
N LYS A 58 -5.38 -14.02 -3.85
CA LYS A 58 -6.60 -13.76 -4.63
C LYS A 58 -6.47 -12.49 -5.48
N VAL A 59 -5.71 -11.49 -5.02
CA VAL A 59 -5.35 -10.31 -5.81
C VAL A 59 -4.55 -10.70 -7.04
N SER A 60 -3.57 -11.61 -6.90
CA SER A 60 -2.76 -12.11 -8.02
C SER A 60 -3.62 -12.84 -9.06
N THR A 61 -4.52 -13.70 -8.60
CA THR A 61 -5.45 -14.41 -9.50
C THR A 61 -6.29 -13.41 -10.30
N ARG A 62 -6.89 -12.43 -9.62
CA ARG A 62 -7.72 -11.43 -10.29
C ARG A 62 -6.92 -10.54 -11.24
N PHE A 63 -5.71 -10.18 -10.87
CA PHE A 63 -4.83 -9.39 -11.72
C PHE A 63 -4.41 -10.18 -12.97
N GLN A 64 -4.10 -11.47 -12.81
CA GLN A 64 -3.75 -12.36 -13.93
C GLN A 64 -4.91 -12.55 -14.91
N GLU A 65 -6.14 -12.66 -14.44
CA GLU A 65 -7.33 -12.68 -15.30
C GLU A 65 -7.45 -11.42 -16.18
N LEU A 66 -7.07 -10.26 -15.64
CA LEU A 66 -7.18 -8.97 -16.31
C LEU A 66 -6.01 -8.63 -17.22
N THR A 67 -4.82 -9.17 -16.96
CA THR A 67 -3.59 -8.74 -17.59
C THR A 67 -2.78 -9.86 -18.26
N GLY A 68 -3.11 -11.12 -17.95
CA GLY A 68 -2.35 -12.28 -18.37
C GLY A 68 -1.09 -12.56 -17.54
N LYS A 69 -0.79 -11.73 -16.52
CA LYS A 69 0.40 -11.88 -15.65
C LYS A 69 0.01 -11.81 -14.16
N PRO A 70 0.67 -12.59 -13.29
CA PRO A 70 0.50 -12.45 -11.85
C PRO A 70 1.10 -11.11 -11.36
N ILE A 71 0.75 -10.71 -10.15
CA ILE A 71 1.45 -9.64 -9.45
C ILE A 71 2.85 -10.10 -8.99
N ASP A 72 3.69 -9.15 -8.62
CA ASP A 72 4.96 -9.43 -7.94
C ASP A 72 4.71 -10.06 -6.56
N PRO A 73 5.66 -10.85 -6.02
CA PRO A 73 5.52 -11.50 -4.72
C PRO A 73 5.75 -10.51 -3.55
N ILE A 74 5.04 -9.39 -3.60
CA ILE A 74 5.05 -8.35 -2.57
C ILE A 74 3.62 -8.02 -2.14
N TRP A 75 3.48 -7.59 -0.90
CA TRP A 75 2.21 -7.12 -0.38
C TRP A 75 2.39 -5.99 0.63
N ARG A 76 1.34 -5.25 0.90
CA ARG A 76 1.29 -4.24 1.95
C ARG A 76 0.00 -4.40 2.76
N ALA A 77 0.15 -4.40 4.08
CA ALA A 77 -0.99 -4.48 4.98
C ALA A 77 -1.82 -3.19 4.93
N PRO A 78 -3.16 -3.28 4.82
CA PRO A 78 -4.04 -2.12 4.85
C PRO A 78 -3.82 -1.25 6.09
N GLY A 79 -3.79 0.08 5.87
CA GLY A 79 -3.51 1.09 6.90
C GLY A 79 -2.13 0.98 7.54
N GLY A 80 -1.20 0.18 6.97
CA GLY A 80 0.13 -0.06 7.54
C GLY A 80 0.12 -0.80 8.89
N LYS A 81 -1.02 -1.33 9.32
CA LYS A 81 -1.15 -2.03 10.61
C LYS A 81 -0.64 -3.45 10.49
N THR A 82 0.40 -3.75 11.23
CA THR A 82 1.09 -5.05 11.19
C THR A 82 1.48 -5.54 12.58
N SER A 83 1.80 -6.84 12.64
CA SER A 83 2.58 -7.44 13.71
C SER A 83 3.71 -8.28 13.12
N PRO A 84 4.74 -8.65 13.89
CA PRO A 84 5.75 -9.60 13.44
C PRO A 84 5.16 -10.92 12.97
N ARG A 85 4.09 -11.39 13.61
CA ARG A 85 3.35 -12.59 13.21
C ARG A 85 2.70 -12.43 11.85
N LEU A 86 1.93 -11.36 11.64
CA LEU A 86 1.26 -11.12 10.37
C LEU A 86 2.27 -11.05 9.20
N ILE A 87 3.39 -10.36 9.40
CA ILE A 87 4.47 -10.28 8.40
C ILE A 87 5.03 -11.66 8.10
N ALA A 88 5.39 -12.43 9.12
CA ALA A 88 5.91 -13.79 8.95
C ALA A 88 4.89 -14.73 8.28
N MET A 89 3.60 -14.59 8.55
CA MET A 89 2.54 -15.31 7.84
C MET A 89 2.51 -14.94 6.35
N GLY A 90 2.63 -13.67 6.01
CA GLY A 90 2.69 -13.21 4.61
C GLY A 90 3.92 -13.76 3.87
N GLU A 91 5.07 -13.81 4.52
CA GLU A 91 6.30 -14.40 3.98
C GLU A 91 6.15 -15.90 3.70
N ARG A 92 5.52 -16.65 4.61
CA ARG A 92 5.18 -18.06 4.38
C ARG A 92 4.20 -18.28 3.23
N CYS A 93 3.41 -17.27 2.87
CA CYS A 93 2.59 -17.30 1.65
C CYS A 93 3.38 -16.97 0.37
N GLY A 94 4.68 -16.69 0.48
CA GLY A 94 5.53 -16.29 -0.63
C GLY A 94 5.46 -14.80 -0.98
N TYR A 95 4.92 -13.96 -0.10
CA TYR A 95 4.80 -12.51 -0.33
C TYR A 95 5.58 -11.72 0.71
N ARG A 96 6.56 -10.93 0.27
CA ARG A 96 7.34 -10.03 1.13
C ARG A 96 6.51 -8.77 1.45
N HIS A 97 6.42 -8.43 2.73
CA HIS A 97 5.74 -7.20 3.15
C HIS A 97 6.58 -5.95 2.81
N ILE A 98 5.93 -4.95 2.22
CA ILE A 98 6.53 -3.66 1.89
C ILE A 98 5.75 -2.55 2.61
N GLY A 99 6.39 -1.90 3.57
CA GLY A 99 5.89 -0.69 4.21
C GLY A 99 6.35 0.58 3.49
N TRP A 100 6.44 1.66 4.24
CA TRP A 100 7.03 2.94 3.82
C TRP A 100 7.93 3.49 4.92
N SER A 101 8.84 4.39 4.53
CA SER A 101 9.70 5.06 5.49
C SER A 101 8.90 6.11 6.30
N PRO A 102 9.28 6.43 7.54
CA PRO A 102 8.61 7.48 8.31
C PRO A 102 8.50 8.81 7.56
N SER A 103 9.57 9.21 6.85
CA SER A 103 9.60 10.39 5.98
C SER A 103 8.83 10.21 4.66
N GLY A 104 8.48 8.98 4.30
CA GLY A 104 7.75 8.64 3.09
C GLY A 104 6.23 8.71 3.21
N PHE A 105 5.70 8.93 4.42
CA PHE A 105 4.26 9.17 4.60
C PHE A 105 3.91 10.57 4.11
N LEU A 106 3.27 10.67 2.96
CA LEU A 106 3.00 11.95 2.31
C LEU A 106 1.77 12.68 2.87
N GLY A 107 0.97 12.01 3.68
CA GLY A 107 -0.19 12.62 4.36
C GLY A 107 -1.39 12.88 3.47
N ASP A 108 -1.44 12.33 2.29
CA ASP A 108 -2.48 12.54 1.27
C ASP A 108 -3.89 12.05 1.68
N GLU A 109 -3.98 11.27 2.76
CA GLU A 109 -5.25 10.82 3.35
C GLU A 109 -5.69 11.66 4.58
N LEU A 110 -4.89 12.65 4.98
CA LEU A 110 -5.19 13.51 6.12
C LEU A 110 -6.26 14.54 5.78
N ASP A 111 -6.94 15.04 6.80
CA ASP A 111 -7.97 16.07 6.68
C ASP A 111 -7.46 17.33 5.97
N SER A 112 -8.15 17.78 4.93
CA SER A 112 -7.73 18.90 4.07
C SER A 112 -7.64 20.24 4.80
N LYS A 113 -8.50 20.49 5.80
CA LYS A 113 -8.52 21.77 6.53
C LYS A 113 -7.32 21.90 7.46
N ARG A 114 -6.91 20.79 8.08
CA ARG A 114 -5.73 20.74 8.97
C ARG A 114 -4.43 20.58 8.20
N PHE A 115 -4.48 19.89 7.07
CA PHE A 115 -3.34 19.52 6.24
C PHE A 115 -3.65 19.84 4.77
N PRO A 116 -3.73 21.12 4.38
CA PRO A 116 -3.93 21.50 2.99
C PRO A 116 -2.77 21.04 2.11
N ASN A 117 -3.02 20.90 0.82
CA ASN A 117 -2.03 20.42 -0.15
C ASN A 117 -0.71 21.21 -0.10
N SER A 118 -0.75 22.54 0.11
CA SER A 118 0.45 23.37 0.23
C SER A 118 1.35 22.94 1.39
N LYS A 119 0.75 22.64 2.55
CA LYS A 119 1.48 22.17 3.74
C LYS A 119 2.07 20.78 3.52
N LEU A 120 1.32 19.87 2.91
CA LEU A 120 1.80 18.52 2.61
C LEU A 120 2.95 18.54 1.60
N LEU A 121 2.84 19.36 0.55
CA LEU A 121 3.90 19.53 -0.44
C LEU A 121 5.19 20.07 0.20
N GLU A 122 5.08 21.08 1.05
CA GLU A 122 6.23 21.62 1.77
C GLU A 122 6.92 20.56 2.65
N GLN A 123 6.16 19.82 3.44
CA GLN A 123 6.67 18.76 4.32
C GLN A 123 7.35 17.65 3.53
N ALA A 124 6.69 17.12 2.51
CA ALA A 124 7.20 16.04 1.68
C ALA A 124 8.45 16.45 0.88
N SER A 125 8.51 17.71 0.44
CA SER A 125 9.66 18.23 -0.30
C SER A 125 10.96 18.20 0.50
N ARG A 126 10.91 18.23 1.83
CA ARG A 126 12.10 18.34 2.71
C ARG A 126 12.51 17.03 3.37
N GLY A 127 11.58 16.12 3.59
CA GLY A 127 11.75 15.00 4.52
C GLY A 127 12.49 13.78 3.97
N LEU A 128 12.41 13.53 2.66
CA LEU A 128 12.92 12.30 2.05
C LEU A 128 14.43 12.23 1.94
N LYS A 129 14.94 11.01 2.12
CA LYS A 129 16.36 10.63 2.00
C LYS A 129 16.51 9.50 0.97
N ASN A 130 17.76 9.26 0.55
CA ASN A 130 18.07 8.12 -0.32
C ASN A 130 17.67 6.79 0.34
N GLY A 131 17.00 5.94 -0.40
CA GLY A 131 16.52 4.64 0.06
C GLY A 131 15.14 4.69 0.73
N ASP A 132 14.53 5.86 0.90
CA ASP A 132 13.17 5.96 1.44
C ASP A 132 12.13 5.43 0.46
N ILE A 133 11.08 4.83 1.01
CA ILE A 133 9.88 4.41 0.29
C ILE A 133 8.77 5.40 0.62
N ALA A 134 8.29 6.12 -0.38
CA ALA A 134 7.15 7.02 -0.24
C ALA A 134 5.83 6.30 -0.53
N ILE A 135 4.76 6.68 0.19
CA ILE A 135 3.39 6.20 -0.04
C ILE A 135 2.48 7.35 -0.44
N ALA A 136 1.71 7.12 -1.49
CA ALA A 136 0.63 8.01 -1.93
C ALA A 136 -0.59 7.19 -2.36
N HIS A 137 -1.77 7.77 -2.22
CA HIS A 137 -3.04 7.25 -2.72
C HIS A 137 -3.49 8.09 -3.91
N LEU A 138 -3.94 7.46 -4.99
CA LEU A 138 -4.34 8.17 -6.22
C LEU A 138 -5.82 8.59 -6.23
N GLY A 139 -6.57 8.27 -5.18
CA GLY A 139 -7.98 8.65 -5.06
C GLY A 139 -8.43 8.62 -3.62
N ILE A 140 -8.43 9.76 -2.97
CA ILE A 140 -8.94 9.94 -1.60
C ILE A 140 -10.23 10.75 -1.66
N TRP A 141 -11.35 10.08 -1.43
CA TRP A 141 -12.69 10.64 -1.53
C TRP A 141 -13.00 11.71 -0.47
N SER A 142 -12.32 11.63 0.69
CA SER A 142 -12.55 12.53 1.83
C SER A 142 -11.84 13.88 1.72
N ARG A 143 -10.97 14.08 0.72
CA ARG A 143 -10.27 15.34 0.57
C ARG A 143 -11.08 16.35 -0.24
N GLU A 144 -11.18 17.57 0.28
CA GLU A 144 -11.78 18.72 -0.42
C GLU A 144 -10.81 19.28 -1.48
N ASP A 145 -9.50 19.19 -1.26
CA ASP A 145 -8.43 19.54 -2.18
C ASP A 145 -7.71 18.27 -2.67
N PRO A 146 -8.04 17.74 -3.85
CA PRO A 146 -7.46 16.50 -4.36
C PRO A 146 -5.93 16.54 -4.40
N TRP A 147 -5.30 15.50 -3.83
CA TRP A 147 -3.84 15.39 -3.78
C TRP A 147 -3.23 15.16 -5.16
N ALA A 148 -3.71 14.18 -5.89
CA ALA A 148 -3.21 13.85 -7.21
C ALA A 148 -4.18 14.35 -8.31
N PRO A 149 -3.69 14.96 -9.41
CA PRO A 149 -2.27 15.19 -9.72
C PRO A 149 -1.68 16.48 -9.13
N ALA A 150 -2.49 17.33 -8.49
CA ALA A 150 -2.13 18.72 -8.13
C ALA A 150 -0.86 18.84 -7.28
N VAL A 151 -0.57 17.84 -6.43
CA VAL A 151 0.60 17.87 -5.53
C VAL A 151 1.65 16.84 -5.93
N LEU A 152 1.24 15.66 -6.38
CA LEU A 152 2.18 14.57 -6.66
C LEU A 152 3.16 14.92 -7.78
N GLU A 153 2.70 15.52 -8.86
CA GLU A 153 3.55 15.93 -9.97
C GLU A 153 4.59 16.99 -9.57
N PRO A 154 4.22 18.15 -8.96
CA PRO A 154 5.18 19.12 -8.45
C PRO A 154 6.16 18.53 -7.43
N LEU A 155 5.72 17.58 -6.61
CA LEU A 155 6.59 16.91 -5.63
C LEU A 155 7.64 16.04 -6.31
N ILE A 156 7.26 15.24 -7.31
CA ILE A 156 8.18 14.43 -8.12
C ILE A 156 9.22 15.33 -8.81
N GLU A 157 8.78 16.43 -9.40
CA GLU A 157 9.70 17.40 -10.03
C GLU A 157 10.68 18.00 -9.03
N ASN A 158 10.20 18.37 -7.84
CA ASN A 158 11.05 18.90 -6.78
C ASN A 158 12.13 17.88 -6.35
N TRP A 159 11.74 16.63 -6.15
CA TRP A 159 12.70 15.57 -5.81
C TRP A 159 13.73 15.34 -6.92
N LYS A 160 13.33 15.35 -8.18
CA LYS A 160 14.25 15.25 -9.33
C LYS A 160 15.23 16.42 -9.37
N LYS A 161 14.77 17.65 -9.16
CA LYS A 161 15.63 18.86 -9.07
C LYS A 161 16.64 18.77 -7.92
N ARG A 162 16.32 18.06 -6.85
CA ARG A 162 17.22 17.78 -5.72
C ARG A 162 18.17 16.60 -5.96
N GLY A 163 18.13 15.98 -7.12
CA GLY A 163 19.02 14.88 -7.51
C GLY A 163 18.52 13.49 -7.11
N PHE A 164 17.25 13.34 -6.68
CA PHE A 164 16.69 12.02 -6.42
C PHE A 164 16.34 11.31 -7.73
N CYS A 165 16.61 10.02 -7.76
CA CYS A 165 16.13 9.09 -8.76
C CYS A 165 15.06 8.17 -8.17
N PHE A 166 14.10 7.75 -8.99
CA PHE A 166 13.09 6.78 -8.59
C PHE A 166 13.53 5.38 -9.03
N ALA A 167 13.41 4.43 -8.14
CA ALA A 167 13.73 3.03 -8.41
C ALA A 167 12.54 2.14 -8.08
N LEU A 168 12.45 1.01 -8.74
CA LEU A 168 11.52 -0.04 -8.36
C LEU A 168 11.97 -0.66 -7.03
N ILE A 169 10.99 -1.08 -6.21
CA ILE A 169 11.27 -1.84 -5.01
C ILE A 169 11.97 -3.15 -5.42
N PRO A 170 13.16 -3.47 -4.88
CA PRO A 170 13.87 -4.69 -5.26
C PRO A 170 13.07 -5.95 -4.90
N ASN A 171 13.32 -7.04 -5.60
CA ASN A 171 12.76 -8.37 -5.30
C ASN A 171 13.26 -8.92 -3.98
#